data_068e29a117e953f10c4698c5be11b5fe
#
_entry.id   068e29a117e953f10c4698c5be11b5fe
#
_cell.length_a   1.000
_cell.length_b   1.000
_cell.length_c   1.000
_cell.angle_alpha   90.00
_cell.angle_beta   90.00
_cell.angle_gamma   90.00
#
_symmetry.space_group_name_H-M   'P 1'
#
loop_
_entity.id
_entity.type
_entity.pdbx_description
1 polymer ?
#
loop_
_entity_poly.entity_id
_entity_poly.type
_entity_poly.pdbx_seq_one_letter_code
_entity_poly.pdbx_strand_id
1 'polypeptide(L)'
;NPVSILDGIKNKLDQSCKISYAPGCGRESEEFVVVPAENLHHYDGAQKEYGLKGEYFNNITLEGEPVLTRIDSKIDFRWTLFSPEHQKINYDWYAARWTGLLFSPETGLFNIGIEGDDGYRLYINNELVIDNWKKQTFRQLTTAYRFEKDKAYDIKVEFYETVGNVWFKLVWDVGVENTWEYEIKKAENLVKQSDVAVVVAGIHEGEFQDRAFLSLPGHLEEMIDRIAACGKPVVVVLVGGSAITMTEWINKVPAIVDVWYPGDEGGNAVADVLFGDYNPAGRLPITFPVHEAQLPLYYNHKPTGRGDDYWNLTGKPLFPFGYGLSYSSFEYSDLIFDSREITTKENAVIRFNITNTGSYDGDEVVQLYIKDLYA
;
A
#
# COMPACT_ATOMS: atom_id res chain seq x y z
N ASN A 1 19.10 12.72 -2.19
CA ASN A 1 17.91 12.00 -2.65
C ASN A 1 18.12 10.50 -2.39
N PRO A 2 17.09 9.77 -1.96
CA PRO A 2 17.17 8.32 -1.79
C PRO A 2 17.60 7.62 -3.09
N VAL A 3 18.37 6.56 -2.97
CA VAL A 3 18.77 5.73 -4.11
C VAL A 3 17.66 4.71 -4.36
N SER A 4 17.04 4.76 -5.55
CA SER A 4 16.04 3.76 -5.94
C SER A 4 16.69 2.39 -6.21
N ILE A 5 15.92 1.31 -6.14
CA ILE A 5 16.41 -0.04 -6.48
C ILE A 5 16.94 -0.09 -7.92
N LEU A 6 16.27 0.59 -8.84
CA LEU A 6 16.76 0.72 -10.23
C LEU A 6 18.10 1.43 -10.30
N ASP A 7 18.29 2.51 -9.55
CA ASP A 7 19.55 3.24 -9.54
C ASP A 7 20.66 2.43 -8.85
N GLY A 8 20.36 1.73 -7.77
CA GLY A 8 21.30 0.80 -7.14
C GLY A 8 21.78 -0.28 -8.10
N ILE A 9 20.87 -0.90 -8.87
CA ILE A 9 21.22 -1.87 -9.91
C ILE A 9 22.11 -1.24 -11.00
N LYS A 10 21.76 -0.02 -11.45
CA LYS A 10 22.57 0.72 -12.45
C LYS A 10 23.97 1.05 -11.92
N ASN A 11 24.08 1.45 -10.66
CA ASN A 11 25.37 1.75 -10.04
C ASN A 11 26.27 0.54 -9.93
N LYS A 12 25.67 -0.66 -9.81
CA LYS A 12 26.36 -1.93 -9.62
C LYS A 12 26.89 -2.54 -10.92
N LEU A 13 26.14 -2.38 -12.00
CA LEU A 13 26.44 -3.01 -13.28
C LEU A 13 27.32 -2.10 -14.15
N ASP A 14 28.23 -2.73 -14.86
CA ASP A 14 29.07 -2.05 -15.84
C ASP A 14 28.33 -1.86 -17.21
N GLN A 15 28.99 -1.17 -18.14
CA GLN A 15 28.42 -0.84 -19.46
C GLN A 15 28.20 -2.07 -20.35
N SER A 16 28.71 -3.25 -20.00
CA SER A 16 28.49 -4.48 -20.75
C SER A 16 27.10 -5.06 -20.51
N CYS A 17 26.46 -4.71 -19.40
CA CYS A 17 25.13 -5.15 -19.02
C CYS A 17 24.06 -4.16 -19.53
N LYS A 18 23.11 -4.67 -20.31
CA LYS A 18 21.97 -3.88 -20.77
C LYS A 18 20.86 -3.93 -19.72
N ILE A 19 20.50 -2.77 -19.18
CA ILE A 19 19.35 -2.61 -18.31
C ILE A 19 18.17 -2.06 -19.11
N SER A 20 17.02 -2.76 -19.04
CA SER A 20 15.76 -2.31 -19.60
C SER A 20 14.77 -2.07 -18.44
N TYR A 21 13.94 -1.06 -18.56
CA TYR A 21 12.98 -0.66 -17.51
C TYR A 21 11.57 -0.50 -18.09
N ALA A 22 10.59 -1.00 -17.35
CA ALA A 22 9.18 -0.69 -17.53
C ALA A 22 8.57 -0.34 -16.16
N PRO A 23 7.67 0.65 -16.08
CA PRO A 23 7.03 1.02 -14.81
C PRO A 23 6.10 -0.08 -14.27
N GLY A 24 5.63 -1.00 -15.14
CA GLY A 24 4.63 -2.01 -14.76
C GLY A 24 3.25 -1.40 -14.57
N CYS A 25 2.35 -2.15 -13.90
CA CYS A 25 0.96 -1.73 -13.68
C CYS A 25 0.79 -0.60 -12.66
N GLY A 26 1.88 -0.18 -11.99
CA GLY A 26 1.77 0.68 -10.83
C GLY A 26 1.31 -0.10 -9.58
N ARG A 27 1.39 0.55 -8.45
CA ARG A 27 0.96 0.01 -7.16
C ARG A 27 -0.54 0.17 -6.93
N GLU A 28 -1.10 1.25 -7.46
CA GLU A 28 -2.53 1.55 -7.45
C GLU A 28 -2.99 1.56 -8.91
N SER A 29 -4.05 0.85 -9.24
CA SER A 29 -4.78 1.14 -10.45
C SER A 29 -5.41 2.51 -10.26
N GLU A 30 -5.02 3.51 -11.04
CA GLU A 30 -5.74 4.78 -11.09
C GLU A 30 -7.09 4.50 -11.78
N GLU A 31 -8.02 3.92 -11.01
CA GLU A 31 -9.40 3.71 -11.47
C GLU A 31 -10.16 5.05 -11.52
N PHE A 32 -9.68 6.03 -10.78
CA PHE A 32 -10.29 7.35 -10.65
C PHE A 32 -9.25 8.45 -10.70
N VAL A 33 -9.63 9.56 -11.30
CA VAL A 33 -8.85 10.80 -11.30
C VAL A 33 -9.65 11.91 -10.62
N VAL A 34 -8.95 12.87 -10.02
CA VAL A 34 -9.59 14.08 -9.51
C VAL A 34 -10.31 14.78 -10.65
N VAL A 35 -11.57 15.17 -10.43
CA VAL A 35 -12.32 15.93 -11.42
C VAL A 35 -11.54 17.20 -11.79
N PRO A 36 -11.13 17.37 -13.07
CA PRO A 36 -10.29 18.48 -13.48
C PRO A 36 -10.97 19.85 -13.30
N ALA A 37 -10.19 20.88 -13.05
CA ALA A 37 -10.69 22.24 -12.83
C ALA A 37 -11.51 22.78 -14.02
N GLU A 38 -11.14 22.42 -15.23
CA GLU A 38 -11.84 22.80 -16.46
C GLU A 38 -13.24 22.21 -16.58
N ASN A 39 -13.57 21.22 -15.79
CA ASN A 39 -14.89 20.60 -15.75
C ASN A 39 -15.80 21.17 -14.64
N LEU A 40 -15.25 22.03 -13.79
CA LEU A 40 -15.95 22.63 -12.65
C LEU A 40 -16.15 24.13 -12.86
N HIS A 41 -17.37 24.61 -12.70
CA HIS A 41 -17.71 26.00 -12.94
C HIS A 41 -18.68 26.55 -11.89
N HIS A 42 -18.74 27.86 -11.82
CA HIS A 42 -19.77 28.60 -11.08
C HIS A 42 -20.23 29.82 -11.91
N TYR A 43 -21.30 30.47 -11.47
CA TYR A 43 -21.71 31.74 -12.03
C TYR A 43 -21.31 32.89 -11.11
N ASP A 44 -20.61 33.90 -11.66
CA ASP A 44 -20.45 35.21 -11.05
C ASP A 44 -21.34 36.21 -11.83
N GLY A 45 -22.49 36.54 -11.26
CA GLY A 45 -23.55 37.24 -11.98
C GLY A 45 -24.02 36.42 -13.18
N ALA A 46 -23.81 36.96 -14.39
CA ALA A 46 -24.18 36.28 -15.66
C ALA A 46 -23.02 35.55 -16.33
N GLN A 47 -21.79 35.65 -15.79
CA GLN A 47 -20.60 35.04 -16.36
C GLN A 47 -20.35 33.66 -15.75
N LYS A 48 -20.02 32.69 -16.62
CA LYS A 48 -19.59 31.38 -16.21
C LYS A 48 -18.08 31.39 -16.05
N GLU A 49 -17.60 31.06 -14.84
CA GLU A 49 -16.19 31.03 -14.49
C GLU A 49 -15.80 29.66 -13.96
N TYR A 50 -14.50 29.33 -13.98
CA TYR A 50 -13.99 28.08 -13.46
C TYR A 50 -14.03 27.99 -11.94
N GLY A 51 -14.19 26.77 -11.43
CA GLY A 51 -14.18 26.44 -10.01
C GLY A 51 -15.56 26.39 -9.38
N LEU A 52 -15.60 25.94 -8.15
CA LEU A 52 -16.81 25.82 -7.33
C LEU A 52 -16.82 26.88 -6.23
N LYS A 53 -18.00 27.39 -5.87
CA LYS A 53 -18.17 28.23 -4.69
C LYS A 53 -18.06 27.36 -3.44
N GLY A 54 -16.97 27.53 -2.67
CA GLY A 54 -16.73 26.91 -1.38
C GLY A 54 -17.18 27.79 -0.23
N GLU A 55 -18.05 27.28 0.62
CA GLU A 55 -18.52 27.89 1.86
C GLU A 55 -18.05 27.05 3.04
N TYR A 56 -17.37 27.68 4.00
CA TYR A 56 -16.70 27.01 5.13
C TYR A 56 -17.30 27.45 6.45
N PHE A 57 -17.49 26.52 7.38
CA PHE A 57 -18.21 26.71 8.64
C PHE A 57 -17.38 26.21 9.82
N ASN A 58 -17.34 26.94 10.94
CA ASN A 58 -16.74 26.49 12.20
C ASN A 58 -17.71 25.61 13.03
N ASN A 59 -18.44 24.76 12.35
CA ASN A 59 -19.29 23.71 12.90
C ASN A 59 -19.41 22.56 11.89
N ILE A 60 -19.85 21.39 12.32
CA ILE A 60 -20.02 20.20 11.47
C ILE A 60 -21.44 20.02 10.93
N THR A 61 -22.36 20.97 11.19
CA THR A 61 -23.76 20.90 10.78
C THR A 61 -24.10 21.72 9.55
N LEU A 62 -23.14 22.55 9.05
CA LEU A 62 -23.32 23.49 7.93
C LEU A 62 -24.39 24.55 8.21
N GLU A 63 -24.65 24.84 9.48
CA GLU A 63 -25.67 25.82 9.91
C GLU A 63 -25.07 27.21 10.12
N GLY A 64 -25.87 28.22 9.92
CA GLY A 64 -25.51 29.63 10.07
C GLY A 64 -24.79 30.20 8.85
N GLU A 65 -24.17 31.37 9.02
CA GLU A 65 -23.39 32.00 7.97
C GLU A 65 -21.99 31.39 7.85
N PRO A 66 -21.49 31.17 6.63
CA PRO A 66 -20.14 30.70 6.45
C PRO A 66 -19.09 31.72 6.95
N VAL A 67 -18.07 31.23 7.64
CA VAL A 67 -16.97 32.08 8.12
C VAL A 67 -15.99 32.45 7.02
N LEU A 68 -16.00 31.69 5.92
CA LEU A 68 -15.24 31.94 4.71
C LEU A 68 -16.04 31.50 3.49
N THR A 69 -16.04 32.35 2.46
CA THR A 69 -16.49 31.98 1.11
C THR A 69 -15.38 32.28 0.14
N ARG A 70 -15.06 31.33 -0.73
CA ARG A 70 -14.04 31.49 -1.79
C ARG A 70 -14.39 30.60 -2.98
N ILE A 71 -13.66 30.79 -4.08
CA ILE A 71 -13.72 29.88 -5.23
C ILE A 71 -12.57 28.88 -5.13
N ASP A 72 -12.89 27.61 -5.13
CA ASP A 72 -11.93 26.53 -5.21
C ASP A 72 -11.92 25.96 -6.63
N SER A 73 -10.76 25.93 -7.28
CA SER A 73 -10.64 25.51 -8.68
C SER A 73 -11.00 24.03 -8.88
N LYS A 74 -10.76 23.19 -7.87
CA LYS A 74 -11.09 21.78 -7.81
C LYS A 74 -11.24 21.35 -6.35
N ILE A 75 -11.83 20.19 -6.11
CA ILE A 75 -11.84 19.56 -4.79
C ILE A 75 -10.74 18.50 -4.77
N ASP A 76 -9.57 18.89 -4.24
CA ASP A 76 -8.36 18.08 -4.09
C ASP A 76 -7.56 18.68 -2.93
N PHE A 77 -7.94 18.33 -1.71
CA PHE A 77 -7.41 18.94 -0.51
C PHE A 77 -6.66 17.94 0.36
N ARG A 78 -5.56 18.43 0.90
CA ARG A 78 -4.81 17.75 1.94
C ARG A 78 -4.50 18.77 3.05
N TRP A 79 -5.24 18.71 4.13
CA TRP A 79 -5.08 19.58 5.28
C TRP A 79 -4.49 18.78 6.45
N THR A 80 -3.17 18.64 6.44
CA THR A 80 -2.43 17.97 7.50
C THR A 80 -1.89 19.01 8.46
N LEU A 81 -2.32 18.99 9.71
CA LEU A 81 -1.98 19.99 10.73
C LEU A 81 -2.35 21.44 10.35
N PHE A 82 -3.22 21.63 9.37
CA PHE A 82 -3.68 22.91 8.88
C PHE A 82 -5.19 22.85 8.63
N SER A 83 -5.87 23.97 8.86
CA SER A 83 -7.23 24.18 8.38
C SER A 83 -7.22 24.74 6.96
N PRO A 84 -8.35 24.74 6.24
CA PRO A 84 -8.47 25.40 4.92
C PRO A 84 -8.02 26.85 4.87
N GLU A 85 -8.13 27.57 5.99
CA GLU A 85 -7.66 28.94 6.20
C GLU A 85 -7.41 29.17 7.70
N HIS A 86 -6.21 29.02 8.12
CA HIS A 86 -5.77 28.89 9.52
C HIS A 86 -6.18 30.06 10.43
N GLN A 87 -6.45 31.26 9.89
CA GLN A 87 -6.89 32.40 10.69
C GLN A 87 -8.39 32.51 10.85
N LYS A 88 -9.17 31.79 10.07
CA LYS A 88 -10.63 31.90 10.01
C LYS A 88 -11.34 30.61 10.36
N ILE A 89 -10.73 29.46 10.05
CA ILE A 89 -11.34 28.15 10.19
C ILE A 89 -10.58 27.39 11.28
N ASN A 90 -11.32 26.73 12.16
CA ASN A 90 -10.77 25.86 13.19
C ASN A 90 -9.93 24.74 12.56
N TYR A 91 -8.97 24.18 13.30
CA TYR A 91 -8.20 23.01 12.86
C TYR A 91 -9.11 21.77 12.79
N ASP A 92 -10.01 21.64 13.73
CA ASP A 92 -10.96 20.55 13.89
C ASP A 92 -12.38 21.09 13.99
N TRP A 93 -13.37 20.21 13.85
CA TRP A 93 -14.79 20.52 14.02
C TRP A 93 -15.31 21.61 13.08
N TYR A 94 -14.98 21.46 11.80
CA TYR A 94 -15.42 22.37 10.75
C TYR A 94 -16.13 21.61 9.61
N ALA A 95 -16.80 22.32 8.75
CA ALA A 95 -17.41 21.76 7.56
C ALA A 95 -17.23 22.69 6.35
N ALA A 96 -17.40 22.12 5.18
CA ALA A 96 -17.40 22.85 3.93
C ALA A 96 -18.52 22.38 3.01
N ARG A 97 -19.02 23.31 2.19
CA ARG A 97 -19.98 23.05 1.12
C ARG A 97 -19.46 23.66 -0.17
N TRP A 98 -19.36 22.88 -1.22
CA TRP A 98 -19.05 23.37 -2.56
C TRP A 98 -20.28 23.26 -3.44
N THR A 99 -20.55 24.31 -4.19
CA THR A 99 -21.68 24.38 -5.13
C THR A 99 -21.23 24.95 -6.46
N GLY A 100 -21.86 24.50 -7.54
CA GLY A 100 -21.57 24.96 -8.89
C GLY A 100 -22.06 24.01 -9.96
N LEU A 101 -21.35 23.97 -11.08
CA LEU A 101 -21.70 23.18 -12.25
C LEU A 101 -20.55 22.21 -12.58
N LEU A 102 -20.92 21.00 -12.93
CA LEU A 102 -20.04 19.98 -13.48
C LEU A 102 -20.35 19.79 -14.97
N PHE A 103 -19.33 19.70 -15.80
CA PHE A 103 -19.44 19.37 -17.21
C PHE A 103 -18.59 18.13 -17.50
N SER A 104 -19.19 17.13 -18.14
CA SER A 104 -18.45 15.97 -18.61
C SER A 104 -17.92 16.21 -20.03
N PRO A 105 -16.65 15.88 -20.35
CA PRO A 105 -16.13 15.95 -21.71
C PRO A 105 -16.64 14.80 -22.59
N GLU A 106 -17.31 13.80 -21.99
CA GLU A 106 -17.77 12.59 -22.69
C GLU A 106 -19.22 12.26 -22.34
N THR A 107 -19.88 11.56 -23.25
CA THR A 107 -21.21 10.97 -23.02
C THR A 107 -21.06 9.50 -22.66
N GLY A 108 -21.59 9.10 -21.52
CA GLY A 108 -21.48 7.71 -21.07
C GLY A 108 -22.06 7.49 -19.67
N LEU A 109 -21.94 6.26 -19.21
CA LEU A 109 -22.15 5.87 -17.84
C LEU A 109 -20.76 5.80 -17.19
N PHE A 110 -20.49 6.70 -16.27
CA PHE A 110 -19.22 6.81 -15.57
C PHE A 110 -19.47 6.76 -14.05
N ASN A 111 -18.44 6.39 -13.31
CA ASN A 111 -18.47 6.49 -11.87
C ASN A 111 -17.95 7.87 -11.45
N ILE A 112 -18.64 8.48 -10.47
CA ILE A 112 -18.21 9.71 -9.81
C ILE A 112 -18.33 9.51 -8.32
N GLY A 113 -17.43 10.11 -7.55
CA GLY A 113 -17.44 9.93 -6.11
C GLY A 113 -16.51 10.82 -5.34
N ILE A 114 -16.33 10.45 -4.08
CA ILE A 114 -15.50 11.15 -3.13
C ILE A 114 -14.53 10.17 -2.49
N GLU A 115 -13.29 10.60 -2.39
CA GLU A 115 -12.27 10.02 -1.54
C GLU A 115 -12.05 10.95 -0.36
N GLY A 116 -12.24 10.48 0.85
CA GLY A 116 -12.05 11.34 2.02
C GLY A 116 -12.43 10.73 3.36
N ASP A 117 -12.18 11.51 4.36
CA ASP A 117 -12.50 11.41 5.77
C ASP A 117 -12.92 12.79 6.28
N ASP A 118 -13.78 13.00 7.20
CA ASP A 118 -14.71 12.12 7.88
C ASP A 118 -16.01 11.88 7.07
N GLY A 119 -16.98 12.77 7.22
CA GLY A 119 -18.30 12.65 6.62
C GLY A 119 -18.47 13.49 5.36
N TYR A 120 -19.13 12.92 4.35
CA TYR A 120 -19.38 13.62 3.10
C TYR A 120 -20.67 13.21 2.41
N ARG A 121 -21.17 14.11 1.56
CA ARG A 121 -22.32 13.90 0.67
C ARG A 121 -22.04 14.49 -0.70
N LEU A 122 -22.53 13.79 -1.72
CA LEU A 122 -22.51 14.27 -3.10
C LEU A 122 -23.94 14.36 -3.62
N TYR A 123 -24.25 15.49 -4.20
CA TYR A 123 -25.52 15.73 -4.90
C TYR A 123 -25.25 16.10 -6.35
N ILE A 124 -26.06 15.56 -7.26
CA ILE A 124 -26.06 15.94 -8.67
C ILE A 124 -27.50 16.27 -9.06
N ASN A 125 -27.74 17.46 -9.65
CA ASN A 125 -29.06 17.97 -9.98
C ASN A 125 -30.04 17.91 -8.77
N ASN A 126 -29.58 18.26 -7.58
CA ASN A 126 -30.30 18.19 -6.30
C ASN A 126 -30.63 16.75 -5.83
N GLU A 127 -30.23 15.71 -6.53
CA GLU A 127 -30.37 14.33 -6.07
C GLU A 127 -29.16 13.95 -5.21
N LEU A 128 -29.42 13.37 -4.03
CA LEU A 128 -28.39 12.83 -3.15
C LEU A 128 -27.90 11.50 -3.71
N VAL A 129 -26.72 11.49 -4.33
CA VAL A 129 -26.17 10.30 -4.99
C VAL A 129 -25.17 9.54 -4.11
N ILE A 130 -24.54 10.22 -3.14
CA ILE A 130 -23.73 9.61 -2.09
C ILE A 130 -24.09 10.24 -0.75
N ASP A 131 -24.47 9.41 0.22
CA ASP A 131 -24.67 9.81 1.62
C ASP A 131 -23.75 9.00 2.53
N ASN A 132 -22.71 9.64 3.01
CA ASN A 132 -21.76 9.07 3.94
C ASN A 132 -21.48 10.04 5.10
N TRP A 133 -22.55 10.59 5.68
CA TRP A 133 -22.48 11.58 6.75
C TRP A 133 -22.25 10.92 8.12
N LYS A 134 -21.03 10.37 8.30
CA LYS A 134 -20.60 9.71 9.54
C LYS A 134 -19.11 9.86 9.74
N LYS A 135 -18.67 9.91 11.01
CA LYS A 135 -17.25 9.87 11.32
C LYS A 135 -16.64 8.54 10.90
N GLN A 136 -15.55 8.58 10.17
CA GLN A 136 -14.83 7.40 9.68
C GLN A 136 -13.39 7.73 9.30
N THR A 137 -12.59 6.71 9.09
CA THR A 137 -11.28 6.83 8.44
C THR A 137 -11.45 7.06 6.94
N PHE A 138 -10.37 7.42 6.26
CA PHE A 138 -10.31 7.60 4.81
C PHE A 138 -11.03 6.47 4.05
N ARG A 139 -11.94 6.85 3.17
CA ARG A 139 -12.72 5.93 2.34
C ARG A 139 -13.06 6.55 1.01
N GLN A 140 -13.01 5.73 -0.03
CA GLN A 140 -13.56 6.05 -1.35
C GLN A 140 -14.98 5.49 -1.47
N LEU A 141 -15.92 6.30 -1.91
CA LEU A 141 -17.26 5.89 -2.35
C LEU A 141 -17.57 6.52 -3.70
N THR A 142 -17.98 5.69 -4.64
CA THR A 142 -18.37 6.10 -5.98
C THR A 142 -19.76 5.59 -6.33
N THR A 143 -20.39 6.22 -7.29
CA THR A 143 -21.68 5.81 -7.84
C THR A 143 -21.68 6.00 -9.35
N ALA A 144 -22.35 5.10 -10.07
CA ALA A 144 -22.51 5.23 -11.51
C ALA A 144 -23.50 6.34 -11.84
N TYR A 145 -23.10 7.26 -12.69
CA TYR A 145 -23.96 8.36 -13.16
C TYR A 145 -23.82 8.53 -14.68
N ARG A 146 -24.96 8.81 -15.35
CA ARG A 146 -24.97 9.01 -16.80
C ARG A 146 -24.74 10.47 -17.14
N PHE A 147 -23.61 10.75 -17.76
CA PHE A 147 -23.28 12.07 -18.26
C PHE A 147 -23.57 12.19 -19.77
N GLU A 148 -23.89 13.38 -20.19
CA GLU A 148 -23.94 13.82 -21.59
C GLU A 148 -22.84 14.86 -21.77
N LYS A 149 -22.10 14.74 -22.87
CA LYS A 149 -21.00 15.66 -23.17
C LYS A 149 -21.48 17.12 -23.17
N ASP A 150 -20.68 17.97 -22.54
CA ASP A 150 -20.88 19.44 -22.48
C ASP A 150 -22.22 19.89 -21.81
N LYS A 151 -22.99 18.96 -21.26
CA LYS A 151 -24.19 19.29 -20.47
C LYS A 151 -23.79 19.70 -19.06
N ALA A 152 -24.47 20.76 -18.59
CA ALA A 152 -24.30 21.23 -17.22
C ALA A 152 -25.10 20.37 -16.24
N TYR A 153 -24.44 20.00 -15.15
CA TYR A 153 -25.05 19.32 -14.01
C TYR A 153 -24.82 20.16 -12.76
N ASP A 154 -25.88 20.48 -12.03
CA ASP A 154 -25.73 21.12 -10.73
C ASP A 154 -25.03 20.17 -9.79
N ILE A 155 -23.89 20.58 -9.23
CA ILE A 155 -23.15 19.79 -8.26
C ILE A 155 -23.13 20.48 -6.90
N LYS A 156 -23.36 19.70 -5.85
CA LYS A 156 -23.14 20.12 -4.47
C LYS A 156 -22.39 19.02 -3.73
N VAL A 157 -21.28 19.40 -3.09
CA VAL A 157 -20.48 18.53 -2.24
C VAL A 157 -20.51 19.10 -0.82
N GLU A 158 -20.86 18.28 0.15
CA GLU A 158 -20.82 18.62 1.57
C GLU A 158 -19.80 17.73 2.27
N PHE A 159 -19.09 18.30 3.20
CA PHE A 159 -17.99 17.67 3.93
C PHE A 159 -17.95 18.19 5.36
N TYR A 160 -17.58 17.34 6.31
CA TYR A 160 -17.17 17.77 7.64
C TYR A 160 -15.96 17.00 8.13
N GLU A 161 -15.17 17.67 8.96
CA GLU A 161 -14.03 17.13 9.69
C GLU A 161 -14.26 17.25 11.19
N THR A 162 -13.91 16.19 11.93
CA THR A 162 -13.93 16.23 13.39
C THR A 162 -12.56 16.44 13.99
N VAL A 163 -11.62 15.55 13.79
CA VAL A 163 -10.26 15.63 14.31
C VAL A 163 -9.30 14.87 13.40
N GLY A 164 -8.14 15.44 13.12
CA GLY A 164 -7.06 14.76 12.46
C GLY A 164 -6.58 15.38 11.16
N ASN A 165 -6.09 14.53 10.29
CA ASN A 165 -5.62 14.92 8.96
C ASN A 165 -6.73 14.71 7.94
N VAL A 166 -6.91 15.64 7.05
CA VAL A 166 -7.90 15.57 5.97
C VAL A 166 -7.24 15.24 4.64
N TRP A 167 -7.77 14.24 3.99
CA TRP A 167 -7.66 14.03 2.56
C TRP A 167 -9.05 14.01 1.96
N PHE A 168 -9.30 14.91 1.01
CA PHE A 168 -10.65 15.09 0.46
C PHE A 168 -10.59 15.43 -1.02
N LYS A 169 -11.15 14.55 -1.85
CA LYS A 169 -11.14 14.68 -3.31
C LYS A 169 -12.50 14.35 -3.90
N LEU A 170 -12.89 15.11 -4.92
CA LEU A 170 -13.94 14.74 -5.86
C LEU A 170 -13.29 14.00 -7.03
N VAL A 171 -13.69 12.77 -7.27
CA VAL A 171 -13.08 11.88 -8.26
C VAL A 171 -14.10 11.32 -9.25
N TRP A 172 -13.65 10.95 -10.43
CA TRP A 172 -14.41 10.23 -11.44
C TRP A 172 -13.52 9.34 -12.31
N ASP A 173 -14.14 8.46 -13.12
CA ASP A 173 -13.42 7.63 -14.09
C ASP A 173 -13.54 8.12 -15.56
N VAL A 174 -14.07 9.34 -15.76
CA VAL A 174 -14.14 9.95 -17.11
C VAL A 174 -12.75 10.21 -17.65
N GLY A 175 -12.46 9.68 -18.82
CA GLY A 175 -11.15 9.81 -19.47
C GLY A 175 -10.04 8.96 -18.83
N VAL A 176 -10.36 8.10 -17.89
CA VAL A 176 -9.39 7.15 -17.33
C VAL A 176 -9.16 6.03 -18.33
N GLU A 177 -7.97 5.99 -18.90
CA GLU A 177 -7.54 4.87 -19.71
C GLU A 177 -6.98 3.77 -18.79
N ASN A 178 -7.42 2.54 -18.97
CA ASN A 178 -6.89 1.39 -18.23
C ASN A 178 -5.51 1.02 -18.78
N THR A 179 -4.50 1.76 -18.31
CA THR A 179 -3.13 1.64 -18.83
C THR A 179 -2.36 0.46 -18.25
N TRP A 180 -2.82 -0.12 -17.13
CA TRP A 180 -2.09 -1.17 -16.42
C TRP A 180 -1.83 -2.40 -17.30
N GLU A 181 -2.81 -2.83 -18.09
CA GLU A 181 -2.64 -3.99 -18.97
C GLU A 181 -1.60 -3.73 -20.07
N TYR A 182 -1.62 -2.54 -20.66
CA TYR A 182 -0.63 -2.12 -21.64
C TYR A 182 0.78 -2.09 -21.02
N GLU A 183 0.93 -1.55 -19.81
CA GLU A 183 2.22 -1.46 -19.13
C GLU A 183 2.74 -2.84 -18.70
N ILE A 184 1.88 -3.76 -18.24
CA ILE A 184 2.28 -5.16 -18.00
C ILE A 184 2.73 -5.80 -19.32
N LYS A 185 2.01 -5.59 -20.42
CA LYS A 185 2.39 -6.13 -21.74
C LYS A 185 3.74 -5.63 -22.21
N LYS A 186 4.03 -4.37 -21.97
CA LYS A 186 5.35 -3.78 -22.25
C LYS A 186 6.45 -4.42 -21.41
N ALA A 187 6.20 -4.63 -20.11
CA ALA A 187 7.11 -5.35 -19.23
C ALA A 187 7.37 -6.78 -19.71
N GLU A 188 6.32 -7.55 -20.07
CA GLU A 188 6.46 -8.90 -20.64
C GLU A 188 7.39 -8.91 -21.87
N ASN A 189 7.23 -7.93 -22.77
CA ASN A 189 8.04 -7.84 -23.98
C ASN A 189 9.52 -7.57 -23.68
N LEU A 190 9.81 -6.79 -22.63
CA LEU A 190 11.19 -6.57 -22.17
C LEU A 190 11.76 -7.82 -21.52
N VAL A 191 11.00 -8.51 -20.68
CA VAL A 191 11.45 -9.74 -20.01
C VAL A 191 11.79 -10.83 -21.01
N LYS A 192 11.01 -11.03 -22.07
CA LYS A 192 11.30 -12.01 -23.13
C LYS A 192 12.65 -11.77 -23.82
N GLN A 193 13.12 -10.52 -23.82
CA GLN A 193 14.39 -10.10 -24.42
C GLN A 193 15.54 -9.99 -23.40
N SER A 194 15.28 -10.32 -22.14
CA SER A 194 16.24 -10.22 -21.02
C SER A 194 16.67 -11.62 -20.56
N ASP A 195 17.76 -11.69 -19.84
CA ASP A 195 18.26 -12.93 -19.23
C ASP A 195 17.63 -13.18 -17.86
N VAL A 196 17.30 -12.12 -17.13
CA VAL A 196 16.67 -12.13 -15.81
C VAL A 196 15.74 -10.92 -15.65
N ALA A 197 14.72 -11.06 -14.87
CA ALA A 197 13.82 -9.97 -14.46
C ALA A 197 13.89 -9.72 -12.95
N VAL A 198 13.94 -8.44 -12.58
CA VAL A 198 13.72 -8.01 -11.19
C VAL A 198 12.39 -7.26 -11.14
N VAL A 199 11.42 -7.82 -10.44
CA VAL A 199 10.11 -7.21 -10.25
C VAL A 199 10.07 -6.55 -8.89
N VAL A 200 9.94 -5.24 -8.85
CA VAL A 200 9.77 -4.50 -7.58
C VAL A 200 8.28 -4.30 -7.36
N ALA A 201 7.78 -4.88 -6.29
CA ALA A 201 6.38 -4.77 -5.87
C ALA A 201 6.33 -4.34 -4.40
N GLY A 202 5.19 -3.86 -3.94
CA GLY A 202 5.10 -3.46 -2.55
C GLY A 202 3.78 -2.82 -2.20
N ILE A 203 3.71 -2.39 -0.96
CA ILE A 203 2.52 -1.80 -0.36
C ILE A 203 2.82 -0.37 0.07
N HIS A 204 1.78 0.43 0.14
CA HIS A 204 1.80 1.73 0.78
C HIS A 204 1.09 1.62 2.11
N GLU A 205 1.75 2.08 3.15
CA GLU A 205 1.20 2.11 4.49
C GLU A 205 1.31 3.52 5.04
N GLY A 206 0.37 3.90 5.87
CA GLY A 206 0.31 5.21 6.48
C GLY A 206 -0.65 5.21 7.64
N GLU A 207 -0.62 6.26 8.42
CA GLU A 207 -1.55 6.47 9.50
C GLU A 207 -2.99 6.49 8.95
N PHE A 208 -3.88 5.75 9.61
CA PHE A 208 -5.29 5.55 9.21
C PHE A 208 -5.51 4.80 7.88
N GLN A 209 -4.48 4.10 7.37
CA GLN A 209 -4.56 3.32 6.14
C GLN A 209 -4.42 1.81 6.43
N ASP A 210 -5.14 1.32 7.43
CA ASP A 210 -5.12 -0.10 7.80
C ASP A 210 -5.65 -0.97 6.67
N ARG A 211 -4.91 -2.00 6.32
CA ARG A 211 -5.28 -2.94 5.27
C ARG A 211 -6.07 -4.10 5.85
N ALA A 212 -7.24 -4.38 5.30
CA ALA A 212 -8.03 -5.57 5.63
C ALA A 212 -7.52 -6.81 4.90
N PHE A 213 -7.01 -6.64 3.68
CA PHE A 213 -6.40 -7.69 2.87
C PHE A 213 -4.89 -7.50 2.83
N LEU A 214 -4.14 -8.60 2.96
CA LEU A 214 -2.69 -8.60 2.98
C LEU A 214 -2.05 -8.92 1.62
N SER A 215 -2.84 -9.14 0.58
CA SER A 215 -2.37 -9.28 -0.80
C SER A 215 -1.74 -7.99 -1.32
N LEU A 216 -0.96 -8.09 -2.37
CA LEU A 216 -0.43 -6.92 -3.06
C LEU A 216 -1.58 -6.12 -3.70
N PRO A 217 -1.53 -4.79 -3.67
CA PRO A 217 -2.60 -3.95 -4.22
C PRO A 217 -2.64 -3.94 -5.75
N GLY A 218 -3.78 -3.53 -6.28
CA GLY A 218 -4.00 -3.35 -7.72
C GLY A 218 -3.76 -4.62 -8.52
N HIS A 219 -3.01 -4.53 -9.60
CA HIS A 219 -2.67 -5.63 -10.50
C HIS A 219 -1.25 -6.18 -10.30
N LEU A 220 -0.62 -5.92 -9.15
CA LEU A 220 0.76 -6.33 -8.90
C LEU A 220 0.93 -7.85 -8.90
N GLU A 221 0.00 -8.61 -8.33
CA GLU A 221 0.06 -10.08 -8.34
C GLU A 221 -0.13 -10.63 -9.75
N GLU A 222 -1.06 -10.07 -10.53
CA GLU A 222 -1.23 -10.42 -11.95
C GLU A 222 0.04 -10.10 -12.75
N MET A 223 0.68 -8.96 -12.50
CA MET A 223 1.96 -8.61 -13.13
C MET A 223 3.03 -9.64 -12.80
N ILE A 224 3.20 -10.03 -11.53
CA ILE A 224 4.17 -11.05 -11.13
C ILE A 224 3.89 -12.37 -11.87
N ASP A 225 2.65 -12.81 -11.91
CA ASP A 225 2.25 -14.03 -12.60
C ASP A 225 2.59 -14.01 -14.09
N ARG A 226 2.25 -12.93 -14.77
CA ARG A 226 2.50 -12.77 -16.20
C ARG A 226 3.97 -12.66 -16.53
N ILE A 227 4.76 -12.00 -15.68
CA ILE A 227 6.22 -11.92 -15.83
C ILE A 227 6.86 -13.28 -15.59
N ALA A 228 6.45 -14.02 -14.56
CA ALA A 228 6.93 -15.38 -14.31
C ALA A 228 6.61 -16.33 -15.48
N ALA A 229 5.44 -16.19 -16.09
CA ALA A 229 5.04 -16.96 -17.27
C ALA A 229 5.88 -16.69 -18.55
N CYS A 230 6.71 -15.64 -18.57
CA CYS A 230 7.62 -15.37 -19.67
C CYS A 230 8.80 -16.37 -19.78
N GLY A 231 8.97 -17.25 -18.80
CA GLY A 231 9.97 -18.33 -18.83
C GLY A 231 11.40 -17.87 -18.59
N LYS A 232 11.59 -16.74 -17.97
CA LYS A 232 12.88 -16.21 -17.53
C LYS A 232 13.00 -16.28 -16.01
N PRO A 233 14.22 -16.38 -15.44
CA PRO A 233 14.41 -16.22 -14.01
C PRO A 233 13.85 -14.87 -13.53
N VAL A 234 13.07 -14.90 -12.44
CA VAL A 234 12.45 -13.71 -11.85
C VAL A 234 12.83 -13.62 -10.38
N VAL A 235 13.27 -12.45 -9.96
CA VAL A 235 13.42 -12.11 -8.54
C VAL A 235 12.36 -11.06 -8.21
N VAL A 236 11.54 -11.33 -7.21
CA VAL A 236 10.58 -10.35 -6.69
C VAL A 236 11.19 -9.65 -5.48
N VAL A 237 11.28 -8.34 -5.52
CA VAL A 237 11.71 -7.50 -4.40
C VAL A 237 10.47 -6.83 -3.82
N LEU A 238 10.17 -7.14 -2.56
CA LEU A 238 9.02 -6.61 -1.83
C LEU A 238 9.45 -5.41 -0.97
N VAL A 239 8.68 -4.32 -1.08
CA VAL A 239 8.87 -3.11 -0.28
C VAL A 239 7.60 -2.84 0.52
N GLY A 240 7.69 -2.82 1.84
CA GLY A 240 6.54 -2.59 2.71
C GLY A 240 6.88 -2.75 4.18
N GLY A 241 5.99 -2.36 5.07
CA GLY A 241 6.19 -2.40 6.53
C GLY A 241 5.43 -3.53 7.25
N SER A 242 4.66 -4.35 6.55
CA SER A 242 3.88 -5.45 7.11
C SER A 242 3.91 -6.70 6.24
N ALA A 243 3.39 -7.80 6.79
CA ALA A 243 3.31 -9.07 6.06
C ALA A 243 2.46 -8.93 4.78
N ILE A 244 2.86 -9.67 3.74
CA ILE A 244 2.16 -9.78 2.47
C ILE A 244 1.77 -11.25 2.29
N THR A 245 0.50 -11.53 1.99
CA THR A 245 0.10 -12.87 1.51
C THR A 245 0.57 -13.03 0.07
N MET A 246 1.12 -14.19 -0.26
CA MET A 246 1.71 -14.43 -1.57
C MET A 246 1.41 -15.84 -2.10
N THR A 247 0.39 -16.48 -1.57
CA THR A 247 0.02 -17.87 -1.85
C THR A 247 -0.25 -18.12 -3.33
N GLU A 248 -0.83 -17.12 -4.02
CA GLU A 248 -1.23 -17.24 -5.43
C GLU A 248 -0.04 -17.26 -6.40
N TRP A 249 1.08 -16.67 -6.02
CA TRP A 249 2.21 -16.47 -6.94
C TRP A 249 3.57 -16.98 -6.44
N ILE A 250 3.72 -17.28 -5.13
CA ILE A 250 5.01 -17.68 -4.54
C ILE A 250 5.67 -18.87 -5.25
N ASN A 251 4.89 -19.86 -5.67
CA ASN A 251 5.40 -21.06 -6.33
C ASN A 251 5.79 -20.83 -7.81
N LYS A 252 5.55 -19.62 -8.34
CA LYS A 252 5.83 -19.26 -9.73
C LYS A 252 7.14 -18.50 -9.88
N VAL A 253 7.70 -18.02 -8.78
CA VAL A 253 8.94 -17.23 -8.77
C VAL A 253 10.04 -17.94 -7.99
N PRO A 254 11.28 -18.00 -8.51
CA PRO A 254 12.36 -18.74 -7.87
C PRO A 254 12.99 -18.01 -6.68
N ALA A 255 12.82 -16.68 -6.57
CA ALA A 255 13.42 -15.90 -5.49
C ALA A 255 12.56 -14.69 -5.10
N ILE A 256 12.52 -14.42 -3.78
CA ILE A 256 11.85 -13.26 -3.19
C ILE A 256 12.81 -12.63 -2.18
N VAL A 257 12.94 -11.31 -2.25
CA VAL A 257 13.71 -10.51 -1.29
C VAL A 257 12.75 -9.50 -0.66
N ASP A 258 12.49 -9.65 0.63
CA ASP A 258 11.70 -8.68 1.40
C ASP A 258 12.66 -7.68 2.03
N VAL A 259 12.57 -6.43 1.62
CA VAL A 259 13.49 -5.37 2.02
C VAL A 259 12.89 -4.39 3.01
N TRP A 260 11.65 -4.59 3.43
CA TRP A 260 10.92 -3.67 4.30
C TRP A 260 10.99 -2.23 3.76
N TYR A 261 11.29 -1.26 4.61
CA TYR A 261 11.60 0.13 4.23
C TYR A 261 13.11 0.36 4.35
N PRO A 262 13.88 0.19 3.28
CA PRO A 262 15.33 0.05 3.36
C PRO A 262 16.10 1.37 3.55
N GLY A 263 15.41 2.52 3.63
CA GLY A 263 16.04 3.83 3.84
C GLY A 263 16.70 4.43 2.60
N ASP A 264 17.49 5.49 2.81
CA ASP A 264 18.04 6.32 1.73
C ASP A 264 19.02 5.57 0.80
N GLU A 265 19.80 4.66 1.32
CA GLU A 265 20.73 3.81 0.56
C GLU A 265 20.15 2.44 0.18
N GLY A 266 18.85 2.29 0.33
CA GLY A 266 18.14 1.02 0.11
C GLY A 266 18.37 0.41 -1.26
N GLY A 267 18.43 1.22 -2.30
CA GLY A 267 18.71 0.74 -3.66
C GLY A 267 20.07 0.09 -3.80
N ASN A 268 21.11 0.67 -3.22
CA ASN A 268 22.46 0.12 -3.22
C ASN A 268 22.53 -1.17 -2.39
N ALA A 269 21.92 -1.20 -1.19
CA ALA A 269 21.88 -2.38 -0.33
C ALA A 269 21.15 -3.56 -1.00
N VAL A 270 20.02 -3.29 -1.68
CA VAL A 270 19.31 -4.32 -2.45
C VAL A 270 20.18 -4.84 -3.60
N ALA A 271 20.88 -3.97 -4.32
CA ALA A 271 21.79 -4.39 -5.38
C ALA A 271 22.94 -5.27 -4.82
N ASP A 272 23.51 -4.93 -3.66
CA ASP A 272 24.56 -5.75 -3.03
C ASP A 272 24.05 -7.15 -2.70
N VAL A 273 22.81 -7.28 -2.23
CA VAL A 273 22.19 -8.60 -2.03
C VAL A 273 21.98 -9.31 -3.36
N LEU A 274 21.36 -8.66 -4.35
CA LEU A 274 21.01 -9.28 -5.63
C LEU A 274 22.24 -9.79 -6.39
N PHE A 275 23.37 -9.10 -6.27
CA PHE A 275 24.63 -9.46 -6.95
C PHE A 275 25.62 -10.24 -6.09
N GLY A 276 25.26 -10.52 -4.82
CA GLY A 276 26.03 -11.40 -3.93
C GLY A 276 27.21 -10.74 -3.23
N ASP A 277 27.33 -9.41 -3.23
CA ASP A 277 28.37 -8.72 -2.45
C ASP A 277 28.03 -8.68 -0.96
N TYR A 278 26.76 -8.86 -0.62
CA TYR A 278 26.30 -9.07 0.73
C TYR A 278 25.43 -10.33 0.82
N ASN A 279 25.81 -11.23 1.72
CA ASN A 279 25.04 -12.44 2.01
C ASN A 279 23.91 -12.11 3.00
N PRO A 280 22.62 -12.23 2.62
CA PRO A 280 21.52 -11.84 3.48
C PRO A 280 21.46 -12.68 4.75
N ALA A 281 21.46 -12.04 5.91
CA ALA A 281 21.34 -12.65 7.23
C ALA A 281 19.99 -12.36 7.91
N GLY A 282 19.15 -11.52 7.33
CA GLY A 282 17.86 -11.12 7.89
C GLY A 282 16.93 -12.30 8.15
N ARG A 283 16.18 -12.22 9.25
CA ARG A 283 15.14 -13.18 9.61
C ARG A 283 13.85 -12.41 9.88
N LEU A 284 12.71 -12.99 9.49
CA LEU A 284 11.41 -12.35 9.66
C LEU A 284 11.12 -12.03 11.13
N PRO A 285 10.85 -10.76 11.46
CA PRO A 285 10.50 -10.34 12.82
C PRO A 285 9.02 -10.57 13.17
N ILE A 286 8.24 -11.02 12.20
CA ILE A 286 6.82 -11.37 12.35
C ILE A 286 6.51 -12.64 11.56
N THR A 287 5.38 -13.27 11.88
CA THR A 287 4.85 -14.41 11.14
C THR A 287 4.13 -13.92 9.87
N PHE A 288 4.42 -14.54 8.73
CA PHE A 288 3.71 -14.30 7.47
C PHE A 288 2.59 -15.33 7.30
N PRO A 289 1.32 -14.91 7.26
CA PRO A 289 0.20 -15.83 7.11
C PRO A 289 0.05 -16.32 5.67
N VAL A 290 -0.60 -17.48 5.52
CA VAL A 290 -1.10 -17.97 4.23
C VAL A 290 -2.27 -17.11 3.74
N HIS A 291 -3.08 -16.65 4.69
CA HIS A 291 -4.27 -15.84 4.46
C HIS A 291 -4.57 -15.01 5.71
N GLU A 292 -5.06 -13.79 5.56
CA GLU A 292 -5.39 -12.88 6.66
C GLU A 292 -6.42 -13.44 7.64
N ALA A 293 -7.24 -14.42 7.23
CA ALA A 293 -8.16 -15.11 8.13
C ALA A 293 -7.45 -15.89 9.26
N GLN A 294 -6.14 -16.14 9.16
CA GLN A 294 -5.35 -16.75 10.23
C GLN A 294 -4.99 -15.75 11.34
N LEU A 295 -5.16 -14.45 11.12
CA LEU A 295 -4.79 -13.45 12.12
C LEU A 295 -5.77 -13.43 13.31
N PRO A 296 -5.25 -13.24 14.54
CA PRO A 296 -3.84 -13.02 14.91
C PRO A 296 -3.03 -14.32 14.90
N LEU A 297 -1.85 -14.32 14.29
CA LEU A 297 -0.98 -15.48 14.14
C LEU A 297 0.41 -15.19 14.76
N TYR A 298 0.52 -15.41 16.05
CA TYR A 298 1.76 -15.20 16.79
C TYR A 298 2.56 -16.51 16.89
N TYR A 299 3.90 -16.44 16.80
CA TYR A 299 4.76 -17.62 16.97
C TYR A 299 4.59 -18.29 18.34
N ASN A 300 4.21 -17.53 19.36
CA ASN A 300 4.03 -17.97 20.74
C ASN A 300 2.57 -18.16 21.15
N HIS A 301 1.65 -18.34 20.20
CA HIS A 301 0.25 -18.62 20.53
C HIS A 301 0.12 -19.96 21.26
N LYS A 302 -0.88 -20.07 22.12
CA LYS A 302 -1.21 -21.34 22.77
C LYS A 302 -1.97 -22.23 21.81
N PRO A 303 -1.57 -23.52 21.64
CA PRO A 303 -2.31 -24.43 20.77
C PRO A 303 -3.74 -24.61 21.29
N THR A 304 -4.68 -24.70 20.36
CA THR A 304 -6.08 -24.98 20.69
C THR A 304 -6.27 -26.46 21.01
N GLY A 305 -7.27 -26.79 21.82
CA GLY A 305 -7.56 -28.19 22.18
C GLY A 305 -8.00 -29.07 21.00
N ARG A 306 -8.28 -28.50 19.83
CA ARG A 306 -8.68 -29.20 18.60
C ARG A 306 -7.60 -29.17 17.51
N GLY A 307 -6.41 -28.61 17.80
CA GLY A 307 -5.41 -28.24 16.82
C GLY A 307 -5.70 -26.87 16.23
N ASP A 308 -4.78 -26.38 15.38
CA ASP A 308 -4.79 -25.01 14.86
C ASP A 308 -5.32 -24.94 13.41
N ASP A 309 -5.54 -26.08 12.75
CA ASP A 309 -6.09 -26.12 11.40
C ASP A 309 -7.55 -25.69 11.34
N TYR A 310 -7.88 -24.90 10.32
CA TYR A 310 -9.26 -24.63 9.93
C TYR A 310 -9.82 -25.80 9.11
N TRP A 311 -11.12 -25.83 8.89
CA TRP A 311 -11.72 -26.84 8.01
C TRP A 311 -11.22 -26.77 6.57
N ASN A 312 -10.92 -25.56 6.08
CA ASN A 312 -10.57 -25.29 4.69
C ASN A 312 -9.22 -24.54 4.53
N LEU A 313 -8.48 -24.37 5.60
CA LEU A 313 -7.20 -23.68 5.61
C LEU A 313 -6.29 -24.31 6.67
N THR A 314 -4.99 -24.34 6.40
CA THR A 314 -4.02 -24.76 7.41
C THR A 314 -3.90 -23.73 8.53
N GLY A 315 -3.61 -24.18 9.75
CA GLY A 315 -3.18 -23.31 10.85
C GLY A 315 -1.71 -22.92 10.80
N LYS A 316 -0.92 -23.54 9.88
CA LYS A 316 0.49 -23.22 9.73
C LYS A 316 0.70 -21.94 8.96
N PRO A 317 1.67 -21.10 9.33
CA PRO A 317 2.02 -19.90 8.58
C PRO A 317 2.64 -20.24 7.22
N LEU A 318 2.62 -19.27 6.31
CA LEU A 318 3.42 -19.32 5.08
C LEU A 318 4.92 -19.30 5.42
N PHE A 319 5.32 -18.31 6.22
CA PHE A 319 6.66 -18.24 6.81
C PHE A 319 6.55 -17.95 8.31
N PRO A 320 7.16 -18.77 9.16
CA PRO A 320 7.16 -18.52 10.60
C PRO A 320 8.03 -17.32 10.98
N PHE A 321 7.80 -16.76 12.15
CA PHE A 321 8.73 -15.85 12.81
C PHE A 321 10.15 -16.46 12.80
N GLY A 322 11.15 -15.64 12.53
CA GLY A 322 12.55 -16.10 12.46
C GLY A 322 12.95 -16.78 11.15
N TYR A 323 12.05 -16.92 10.18
CA TYR A 323 12.37 -17.50 8.88
C TYR A 323 13.24 -16.55 8.04
N GLY A 324 14.16 -17.12 7.29
CA GLY A 324 14.97 -16.44 6.29
C GLY A 324 16.01 -17.38 5.71
N LEU A 325 16.47 -17.06 4.50
CA LEU A 325 17.49 -17.82 3.78
C LEU A 325 18.79 -17.02 3.71
N SER A 326 19.89 -17.73 3.50
CA SER A 326 21.22 -17.20 3.30
C SER A 326 21.83 -17.82 2.05
N TYR A 327 22.85 -17.20 1.46
CA TYR A 327 23.66 -17.82 0.41
C TYR A 327 24.64 -18.87 0.94
N SER A 328 24.76 -18.98 2.27
CA SER A 328 25.53 -20.01 2.96
C SER A 328 24.62 -20.91 3.81
N SER A 329 25.19 -22.01 4.26
CA SER A 329 24.56 -22.95 5.19
C SER A 329 25.36 -22.96 6.50
N PHE A 330 24.63 -23.06 7.62
CA PHE A 330 25.21 -23.09 8.96
C PHE A 330 24.81 -24.39 9.66
N GLU A 331 25.75 -25.04 10.27
CA GLU A 331 25.57 -26.25 11.07
C GLU A 331 25.75 -25.92 12.55
N TYR A 332 24.80 -26.39 13.37
CA TYR A 332 24.83 -26.29 14.81
C TYR A 332 25.24 -27.62 15.40
N SER A 333 26.32 -27.64 16.23
CA SER A 333 26.82 -28.83 16.86
C SER A 333 27.15 -28.62 18.33
N ASP A 334 27.43 -29.71 19.01
CA ASP A 334 27.92 -29.74 20.38
C ASP A 334 27.05 -28.98 21.40
N LEU A 335 25.72 -29.16 21.30
CA LEU A 335 24.78 -28.52 22.20
C LEU A 335 24.95 -29.07 23.63
N ILE A 336 25.38 -28.21 24.54
CA ILE A 336 25.65 -28.54 25.94
C ILE A 336 24.81 -27.64 26.84
N PHE A 337 24.15 -28.24 27.79
CA PHE A 337 23.50 -27.55 28.91
C PHE A 337 24.36 -27.71 30.15
N ASP A 338 24.75 -26.64 30.82
CA ASP A 338 25.54 -26.69 32.07
C ASP A 338 24.79 -27.40 33.18
N SER A 339 23.45 -27.25 33.21
CA SER A 339 22.55 -28.00 34.09
C SER A 339 21.25 -28.32 33.37
N ARG A 340 20.70 -29.51 33.62
CA ARG A 340 19.40 -29.93 33.13
C ARG A 340 18.24 -29.46 34.01
N GLU A 341 18.55 -29.05 35.21
CA GLU A 341 17.60 -28.54 36.19
C GLU A 341 18.15 -27.25 36.76
N ILE A 342 17.34 -26.22 36.78
CA ILE A 342 17.65 -24.90 37.35
C ILE A 342 16.43 -24.42 38.13
N THR A 343 16.68 -23.60 39.12
CA THR A 343 15.63 -22.89 39.87
C THR A 343 15.32 -21.56 39.18
N THR A 344 14.21 -20.91 39.59
CA THR A 344 13.84 -19.59 39.10
C THR A 344 14.86 -18.47 39.48
N LYS A 345 15.85 -18.77 40.31
CA LYS A 345 16.91 -17.84 40.71
C LYS A 345 18.24 -18.08 39.99
N GLU A 346 18.33 -19.10 39.18
CA GLU A 346 19.54 -19.50 38.45
C GLU A 346 19.40 -19.19 36.95
N ASN A 347 20.55 -19.00 36.33
CA ASN A 347 20.60 -18.80 34.85
C ASN A 347 20.82 -20.14 34.16
N ALA A 348 20.07 -20.38 33.09
CA ALA A 348 20.39 -21.46 32.15
C ALA A 348 21.58 -21.03 31.28
N VAL A 349 22.60 -21.86 31.22
CA VAL A 349 23.75 -21.65 30.33
C VAL A 349 23.76 -22.76 29.28
N ILE A 350 23.65 -22.32 28.03
CA ILE A 350 23.64 -23.21 26.84
C ILE A 350 24.84 -22.85 25.98
N ARG A 351 25.63 -23.86 25.59
CA ARG A 351 26.77 -23.70 24.69
C ARG A 351 26.58 -24.58 23.47
N PHE A 352 27.03 -24.11 22.34
CA PHE A 352 27.01 -24.84 21.08
C PHE A 352 28.03 -24.22 20.13
N ASN A 353 28.39 -24.96 19.10
CA ASN A 353 29.23 -24.48 18.01
C ASN A 353 28.34 -24.15 16.79
N ILE A 354 28.72 -23.12 16.04
CA ILE A 354 28.19 -22.80 14.75
C ILE A 354 29.30 -22.84 13.72
N THR A 355 29.10 -23.60 12.68
CA THR A 355 30.07 -23.73 11.56
C THR A 355 29.39 -23.29 10.28
N ASN A 356 29.98 -22.33 9.57
CA ASN A 356 29.59 -22.04 8.20
C ASN A 356 30.08 -23.16 7.29
N THR A 357 29.18 -23.94 6.73
CA THR A 357 29.46 -25.07 5.84
C THR A 357 29.27 -24.71 4.37
N GLY A 358 28.84 -23.49 4.06
CA GLY A 358 28.68 -23.00 2.71
C GLY A 358 29.92 -22.34 2.14
N SER A 359 29.82 -21.82 0.92
CA SER A 359 30.94 -21.25 0.18
C SER A 359 31.11 -19.75 0.33
N TYR A 360 30.15 -19.08 1.00
CA TYR A 360 30.13 -17.63 1.17
C TYR A 360 30.28 -17.28 2.64
N ASP A 361 30.99 -16.22 2.94
CA ASP A 361 30.98 -15.61 4.27
C ASP A 361 29.58 -15.08 4.56
N GLY A 362 29.18 -15.09 5.83
CA GLY A 362 27.85 -14.60 6.21
C GLY A 362 27.64 -14.63 7.72
N ASP A 363 26.61 -13.90 8.12
CA ASP A 363 26.14 -13.83 9.49
C ASP A 363 25.00 -14.83 9.70
N GLU A 364 24.87 -15.36 10.93
CA GLU A 364 23.76 -16.21 11.34
C GLU A 364 23.03 -15.64 12.53
N VAL A 365 21.71 -15.57 12.43
CA VAL A 365 20.84 -15.14 13.53
C VAL A 365 20.45 -16.36 14.35
N VAL A 366 21.12 -16.56 15.46
CA VAL A 366 20.82 -17.65 16.39
C VAL A 366 19.52 -17.37 17.13
N GLN A 367 18.61 -18.34 17.11
CA GLN A 367 17.31 -18.25 17.75
C GLN A 367 17.18 -19.31 18.84
N LEU A 368 16.94 -18.88 20.09
CA LEU A 368 16.70 -19.75 21.23
C LEU A 368 15.27 -19.59 21.72
N TYR A 369 14.51 -20.67 21.74
CA TYR A 369 13.14 -20.71 22.18
C TYR A 369 12.95 -21.51 23.46
N ILE A 370 12.07 -21.01 24.33
CA ILE A 370 11.63 -21.71 25.55
C ILE A 370 10.16 -22.06 25.37
N LYS A 371 9.81 -23.30 25.64
CA LYS A 371 8.42 -23.75 25.68
C LYS A 371 8.01 -24.16 27.09
N ASP A 372 6.99 -23.52 27.62
CA ASP A 372 6.31 -23.99 28.81
C ASP A 372 5.41 -25.19 28.43
N LEU A 373 5.58 -26.32 29.12
CA LEU A 373 4.83 -27.55 28.83
C LEU A 373 3.47 -27.61 29.53
N TYR A 374 3.23 -26.70 30.49
CA TYR A 374 2.05 -26.70 31.35
C TYR A 374 1.17 -25.46 31.21
N ALA A 375 1.53 -24.51 30.39
CA ALA A 375 0.80 -23.26 30.20
C ALA A 375 -0.07 -23.25 28.95
#